data_0f5a11917796a6c1eef4a1bef582f560
#
_entry.id   0f5a11917796a6c1eef4a1bef582f560
#
_cell.length_a   1.000
_cell.length_b   1.000
_cell.length_c   1.000
_cell.angle_alpha   90.00
_cell.angle_beta   90.00
_cell.angle_gamma   90.00
#
_symmetry.space_group_name_H-M   'P 1'
#
loop_
_entity.id
_entity.type
_entity.pdbx_description
1 polymer ?
#
loop_
_entity_poly.entity_id
_entity_poly.type
_entity_poly.pdbx_seq_one_letter_code
_entity_poly.pdbx_strand_id
1 'polypeptide(L)'
;MMAKEIELRERLLGRPGKPMIEAIAADAVADEAMLAALFGFVYSGEDPLRWRAAWAIEKVTARYPQCVVGERSKMMQLCMQDDIPDGLRRLLLSILYSLAVDSELDVDFYNFLLGRMCDLQSPPGVQSLAMKLACRMSRVQ
;
A
#
# COMPACT_ATOMS: atom_id res chain seq x y z
N MET A 1 -10.30 -18.44 -12.16
CA MET A 1 -10.35 -17.01 -11.79
C MET A 1 -11.77 -16.59 -11.49
N MET A 2 -11.97 -15.87 -10.45
CA MET A 2 -13.29 -15.41 -10.05
C MET A 2 -13.80 -14.32 -10.98
N ALA A 3 -15.11 -14.29 -11.21
CA ALA A 3 -15.74 -13.26 -12.04
C ALA A 3 -15.43 -11.85 -11.52
N LYS A 4 -15.38 -11.66 -10.20
CA LYS A 4 -15.07 -10.38 -9.59
C LYS A 4 -13.66 -9.91 -9.90
N GLU A 5 -12.69 -10.82 -9.97
CA GLU A 5 -11.32 -10.47 -10.35
C GLU A 5 -11.25 -9.98 -11.78
N ILE A 6 -11.96 -10.63 -12.69
CA ILE A 6 -12.01 -10.24 -14.11
C ILE A 6 -12.63 -8.84 -14.24
N GLU A 7 -13.77 -8.63 -13.59
CA GLU A 7 -14.47 -7.35 -13.61
C GLU A 7 -13.61 -6.24 -13.03
N LEU A 8 -12.98 -6.50 -11.89
CA LEU A 8 -12.10 -5.53 -11.23
C LEU A 8 -10.89 -5.20 -12.10
N ARG A 9 -10.28 -6.21 -12.71
CA ARG A 9 -9.17 -6.02 -13.63
C ARG A 9 -9.56 -5.09 -14.78
N GLU A 10 -10.71 -5.32 -15.38
CA GLU A 10 -11.20 -4.48 -16.47
C GLU A 10 -11.41 -3.03 -16.01
N ARG A 11 -11.96 -2.84 -14.82
CA ARG A 11 -12.15 -1.50 -14.24
C ARG A 11 -10.82 -0.80 -14.02
N LEU A 12 -9.85 -1.50 -13.45
CA LEU A 12 -8.52 -0.93 -13.16
C LEU A 12 -7.75 -0.60 -14.44
N LEU A 13 -7.93 -1.38 -15.51
CA LEU A 13 -7.27 -1.15 -16.78
C LEU A 13 -8.01 -0.13 -17.66
N GLY A 14 -9.15 0.35 -17.22
CA GLY A 14 -9.92 1.35 -17.93
C GLY A 14 -9.26 2.72 -17.86
N ARG A 15 -10.03 3.76 -18.16
CA ARG A 15 -9.53 5.13 -18.17
C ARG A 15 -9.05 5.51 -16.77
N PRO A 16 -7.75 5.80 -16.60
CA PRO A 16 -7.22 6.10 -15.29
C PRO A 16 -7.69 7.46 -14.77
N GLY A 17 -7.83 7.56 -13.46
CA GLY A 17 -8.17 8.80 -12.82
C GLY A 17 -8.65 8.60 -11.40
N LYS A 18 -8.57 9.66 -10.62
CA LYS A 18 -8.99 9.65 -9.23
C LYS A 18 -10.45 9.20 -9.03
N PRO A 19 -11.43 9.67 -9.86
CA PRO A 19 -12.81 9.22 -9.67
C PRO A 19 -12.99 7.71 -9.82
N MET A 20 -12.29 7.08 -10.77
CA MET A 20 -12.34 5.64 -10.97
C MET A 20 -11.78 4.90 -9.74
N ILE A 21 -10.64 5.36 -9.23
CA ILE A 21 -9.99 4.76 -8.07
C ILE A 21 -10.88 4.90 -6.83
N GLU A 22 -11.48 6.06 -6.62
CA GLU A 22 -12.38 6.28 -5.49
C GLU A 22 -13.63 5.41 -5.56
N ALA A 23 -14.18 5.21 -6.76
CA ALA A 23 -15.33 4.32 -6.95
C ALA A 23 -14.98 2.87 -6.61
N ILE A 24 -13.82 2.40 -7.06
CA ILE A 24 -13.34 1.04 -6.75
C ILE A 24 -13.12 0.89 -5.24
N ALA A 25 -12.51 1.87 -4.60
CA ALA A 25 -12.29 1.85 -3.16
C ALA A 25 -13.60 1.77 -2.38
N ALA A 26 -14.60 2.55 -2.78
CA ALA A 26 -15.91 2.53 -2.13
C ALA A 26 -16.59 1.16 -2.25
N ASP A 27 -16.51 0.55 -3.43
CA ASP A 27 -17.08 -0.78 -3.65
C ASP A 27 -16.34 -1.86 -2.86
N ALA A 28 -15.02 -1.74 -2.75
CA ALA A 28 -14.19 -2.71 -2.03
C ALA A 28 -14.46 -2.72 -0.53
N VAL A 29 -14.83 -1.59 0.05
CA VAL A 29 -15.19 -1.52 1.48
C VAL A 29 -16.40 -2.41 1.79
N ALA A 30 -17.34 -2.48 0.85
CA ALA A 30 -18.55 -3.26 1.03
C ALA A 30 -18.43 -4.71 0.52
N ASP A 31 -17.30 -5.09 -0.05
CA ASP A 31 -17.11 -6.38 -0.71
C ASP A 31 -15.72 -6.95 -0.40
N GLU A 32 -15.67 -7.87 0.57
CA GLU A 32 -14.42 -8.48 1.01
C GLU A 32 -13.69 -9.20 -0.12
N ALA A 33 -14.42 -9.85 -1.03
CA ALA A 33 -13.81 -10.55 -2.16
C ALA A 33 -13.13 -9.57 -3.11
N MET A 34 -13.73 -8.40 -3.31
CA MET A 34 -13.14 -7.35 -4.13
C MET A 34 -11.87 -6.77 -3.50
N LEU A 35 -11.91 -6.54 -2.20
CA LEU A 35 -10.72 -6.06 -1.47
C LEU A 35 -9.60 -7.09 -1.53
N ALA A 36 -9.92 -8.37 -1.34
CA ALA A 36 -8.93 -9.46 -1.45
C ALA A 36 -8.32 -9.51 -2.85
N ALA A 37 -9.12 -9.29 -3.90
CA ALA A 37 -8.63 -9.23 -5.28
C ALA A 37 -7.67 -8.06 -5.49
N LEU A 38 -7.96 -6.90 -4.90
CA LEU A 38 -7.05 -5.74 -4.94
C LEU A 38 -5.69 -6.09 -4.36
N PHE A 39 -5.66 -6.74 -3.19
CA PHE A 39 -4.40 -7.18 -2.59
C PHE A 39 -3.68 -8.19 -3.48
N GLY A 40 -4.42 -9.12 -4.10
CA GLY A 40 -3.84 -10.07 -5.04
C GLY A 40 -3.10 -9.38 -6.18
N PHE A 41 -3.68 -8.33 -6.75
CA PHE A 41 -3.03 -7.56 -7.81
C PHE A 41 -1.80 -6.82 -7.33
N VAL A 42 -1.79 -6.33 -6.09
CA VAL A 42 -0.62 -5.66 -5.51
C VAL A 42 0.54 -6.63 -5.34
N TYR A 43 0.26 -7.85 -4.86
CA TYR A 43 1.32 -8.82 -4.57
C TYR A 43 1.83 -9.56 -5.80
N SER A 44 0.99 -9.82 -6.79
CA SER A 44 1.35 -10.64 -7.94
C SER A 44 1.03 -10.04 -9.29
N GLY A 45 0.46 -8.85 -9.34
CA GLY A 45 0.08 -8.21 -10.59
C GLY A 45 1.24 -7.54 -11.30
N GLU A 46 0.94 -7.00 -12.47
CA GLU A 46 1.88 -6.23 -13.29
C GLU A 46 1.38 -4.79 -13.44
N ASP A 47 2.30 -3.87 -13.71
CA ASP A 47 1.91 -2.49 -13.98
C ASP A 47 1.12 -2.38 -15.30
N PRO A 48 0.14 -1.50 -15.40
CA PRO A 48 -0.28 -0.50 -14.38
C PRO A 48 -1.23 -1.04 -13.32
N LEU A 49 -1.65 -2.29 -13.43
CA LEU A 49 -2.66 -2.90 -12.56
C LEU A 49 -2.22 -2.85 -11.09
N ARG A 50 -0.95 -3.18 -10.87
CA ARG A 50 -0.37 -3.27 -9.53
C ARG A 50 -0.45 -1.96 -8.76
N TRP A 51 0.04 -0.87 -9.33
CA TRP A 51 0.05 0.41 -8.62
C TRP A 51 -1.34 1.03 -8.53
N ARG A 52 -2.21 0.78 -9.52
CA ARG A 52 -3.60 1.26 -9.45
C ARG A 52 -4.37 0.55 -8.35
N ALA A 53 -4.15 -0.76 -8.17
CA ALA A 53 -4.73 -1.51 -7.06
C ALA A 53 -4.22 -0.96 -5.71
N ALA A 54 -2.93 -0.69 -5.60
CA ALA A 54 -2.35 -0.10 -4.39
C ALA A 54 -2.95 1.28 -4.11
N TRP A 55 -3.18 2.07 -5.14
CA TRP A 55 -3.81 3.39 -5.00
C TRP A 55 -5.24 3.26 -4.44
N ALA A 56 -6.02 2.30 -4.95
CA ALA A 56 -7.35 2.04 -4.41
C ALA A 56 -7.29 1.62 -2.93
N ILE A 57 -6.33 0.76 -2.57
CA ILE A 57 -6.13 0.34 -1.18
C ILE A 57 -5.76 1.53 -0.29
N GLU A 58 -4.95 2.45 -0.79
CA GLU A 58 -4.63 3.68 -0.05
C GLU A 58 -5.90 4.45 0.30
N LYS A 59 -6.84 4.56 -0.64
CA LYS A 59 -8.11 5.24 -0.41
C LYS A 59 -8.98 4.51 0.61
N VAL A 60 -9.01 3.17 0.56
CA VAL A 60 -9.72 2.36 1.57
C VAL A 60 -9.11 2.61 2.94
N THR A 61 -7.78 2.57 3.03
CA THR A 61 -7.07 2.69 4.31
C THR A 61 -7.29 4.05 4.96
N ALA A 62 -7.39 5.10 4.17
CA ALA A 62 -7.59 6.46 4.69
C ALA A 62 -8.89 6.59 5.49
N ARG A 63 -9.91 5.82 5.13
CA ARG A 63 -11.23 5.88 5.79
C ARG A 63 -11.50 4.69 6.69
N TYR A 64 -11.03 3.50 6.32
CA TYR A 64 -11.36 2.26 6.99
C TYR A 64 -10.09 1.41 7.21
N PRO A 65 -9.14 1.90 8.03
CA PRO A 65 -7.88 1.17 8.24
C PRO A 65 -8.09 -0.24 8.80
N GLN A 66 -9.15 -0.47 9.55
CA GLN A 66 -9.47 -1.78 10.11
C GLN A 66 -9.68 -2.86 9.04
N CYS A 67 -10.07 -2.48 7.81
CA CYS A 67 -10.24 -3.42 6.72
C CYS A 67 -8.91 -3.89 6.13
N VAL A 68 -7.83 -3.16 6.40
CA VAL A 68 -6.53 -3.33 5.74
C VAL A 68 -5.45 -3.81 6.70
N VAL A 69 -5.64 -3.60 8.01
CA VAL A 69 -4.61 -3.87 9.03
C VAL A 69 -4.11 -5.33 9.02
N GLY A 70 -4.95 -6.28 8.64
CA GLY A 70 -4.56 -7.70 8.56
C GLY A 70 -3.50 -7.98 7.51
N GLU A 71 -3.32 -7.09 6.53
CA GLU A 71 -2.32 -7.22 5.47
C GLU A 71 -1.03 -6.46 5.76
N ARG A 72 -0.91 -5.84 6.93
CA ARG A 72 0.21 -4.97 7.30
C ARG A 72 1.56 -5.66 7.11
N SER A 73 1.72 -6.87 7.65
CA SER A 73 3.00 -7.59 7.57
C SER A 73 3.41 -7.91 6.13
N LYS A 74 2.45 -8.33 5.29
CA LYS A 74 2.71 -8.63 3.88
C LYS A 74 3.11 -7.38 3.12
N MET A 75 2.45 -6.26 3.39
CA MET A 75 2.79 -5.00 2.74
C MET A 75 4.17 -4.48 3.18
N MET A 76 4.53 -4.69 4.44
CA MET A 76 5.87 -4.35 4.92
C MET A 76 6.94 -5.16 4.20
N GLN A 77 6.72 -6.47 4.04
CA GLN A 77 7.66 -7.33 3.31
C GLN A 77 7.79 -6.92 1.85
N LEU A 78 6.68 -6.62 1.19
CA LEU A 78 6.72 -6.13 -0.19
C LEU A 78 7.46 -4.80 -0.29
N CYS A 79 7.22 -3.89 0.64
CA CYS A 79 7.85 -2.58 0.67
C CYS A 79 9.38 -2.66 0.78
N MET A 80 9.88 -3.69 1.46
CA MET A 80 11.32 -3.90 1.67
C MET A 80 12.03 -4.55 0.47
N GLN A 81 11.31 -5.05 -0.52
CA GLN A 81 11.93 -5.66 -1.69
C GLN A 81 12.65 -4.61 -2.54
N ASP A 82 13.82 -4.97 -3.06
CA ASP A 82 14.65 -4.04 -3.82
C ASP A 82 14.09 -3.75 -5.22
N ASP A 83 13.35 -4.69 -5.78
CA ASP A 83 12.95 -4.69 -7.17
C ASP A 83 11.57 -4.08 -7.45
N ILE A 84 10.94 -3.47 -6.46
CA ILE A 84 9.64 -2.82 -6.70
C ILE A 84 9.81 -1.38 -7.19
N PRO A 85 8.88 -0.88 -8.03
CA PRO A 85 8.92 0.51 -8.46
C PRO A 85 8.78 1.50 -7.30
N ASP A 86 9.45 2.65 -7.41
CA ASP A 86 9.40 3.69 -6.38
C ASP A 86 7.98 4.22 -6.14
N GLY A 87 7.17 4.33 -7.19
CA GLY A 87 5.78 4.76 -7.05
C GLY A 87 4.95 3.81 -6.21
N LEU A 88 5.17 2.51 -6.39
CA LEU A 88 4.51 1.50 -5.57
C LEU A 88 4.99 1.58 -4.11
N ARG A 89 6.31 1.71 -3.91
CA ARG A 89 6.88 1.84 -2.56
C ARG A 89 6.28 3.04 -1.83
N ARG A 90 6.14 4.17 -2.52
CA ARG A 90 5.53 5.36 -1.92
C ARG A 90 4.09 5.10 -1.47
N LEU A 91 3.30 4.43 -2.31
CA LEU A 91 1.93 4.07 -1.95
C LEU A 91 1.88 3.14 -0.75
N LEU A 92 2.75 2.12 -0.73
CA LEU A 92 2.82 1.18 0.41
C LEU A 92 3.21 1.91 1.70
N LEU A 93 4.17 2.82 1.64
CA LEU A 93 4.55 3.59 2.82
C LEU A 93 3.42 4.48 3.31
N SER A 94 2.65 5.07 2.42
CA SER A 94 1.48 5.87 2.77
C SER A 94 0.41 5.01 3.47
N ILE A 95 0.14 3.83 2.93
CA ILE A 95 -0.80 2.89 3.54
C ILE A 95 -0.30 2.48 4.94
N LEU A 96 0.97 2.08 5.03
CA LEU A 96 1.56 1.63 6.29
C LEU A 96 1.58 2.74 7.35
N TYR A 97 1.79 3.99 6.93
CA TYR A 97 1.70 5.12 7.85
C TYR A 97 0.31 5.23 8.46
N SER A 98 -0.74 5.07 7.64
CA SER A 98 -2.12 5.09 8.12
C SER A 98 -2.47 3.90 9.01
N LEU A 99 -1.73 2.80 8.87
CA LEU A 99 -1.92 1.58 9.67
C LEU A 99 -0.98 1.50 10.86
N ALA A 100 -0.14 2.50 11.08
CA ALA A 100 0.86 2.44 12.14
C ALA A 100 0.18 2.19 13.50
N VAL A 101 0.48 1.04 14.07
CA VAL A 101 -0.05 0.62 15.36
C VAL A 101 1.05 0.83 16.38
N ASP A 102 0.71 1.48 17.48
CA ASP A 102 1.69 1.89 18.49
C ASP A 102 1.99 0.79 19.49
N SER A 103 1.71 -0.47 19.15
CA SER A 103 1.87 -1.60 20.07
C SER A 103 3.12 -2.45 19.83
N GLU A 104 3.69 -2.44 18.63
CA GLU A 104 4.82 -3.29 18.30
C GLU A 104 5.79 -2.58 17.36
N LEU A 105 7.08 -2.80 17.61
CA LEU A 105 8.15 -2.31 16.75
C LEU A 105 8.69 -3.48 15.92
N ASP A 106 8.54 -3.42 14.60
CA ASP A 106 9.22 -4.32 13.68
C ASP A 106 10.61 -3.75 13.40
N VAL A 107 11.63 -4.38 13.97
CA VAL A 107 13.00 -3.89 13.91
C VAL A 107 13.55 -3.88 12.48
N ASP A 108 13.26 -4.94 11.72
CA ASP A 108 13.75 -5.04 10.33
C ASP A 108 13.16 -3.94 9.47
N PHE A 109 11.87 -3.72 9.60
CA PHE A 109 11.20 -2.66 8.85
C PHE A 109 11.67 -1.28 9.28
N TYR A 110 11.86 -1.07 10.58
CA TYR A 110 12.38 0.19 11.09
C TYR A 110 13.77 0.49 10.50
N ASN A 111 14.66 -0.50 10.50
CA ASN A 111 15.99 -0.35 9.91
C ASN A 111 15.93 -0.08 8.41
N PHE A 112 15.00 -0.72 7.70
CA PHE A 112 14.75 -0.43 6.29
C PHE A 112 14.37 1.04 6.09
N LEU A 113 13.47 1.57 6.91
CA LEU A 113 13.04 2.98 6.83
C LEU A 113 14.21 3.93 7.05
N LEU A 114 15.05 3.65 8.04
CA LEU A 114 16.24 4.47 8.30
C LEU A 114 17.16 4.49 7.09
N GLY A 115 17.34 3.34 6.44
CA GLY A 115 18.13 3.25 5.22
C GLY A 115 17.55 4.09 4.08
N ARG A 116 16.24 4.10 3.93
CA ARG A 116 15.59 4.90 2.87
C ARG A 116 15.68 6.40 3.14
N MET A 117 15.62 6.81 4.39
CA MET A 117 15.77 8.21 4.77
C MET A 117 17.13 8.76 4.38
N CYS A 118 18.16 7.95 4.52
CA CYS A 118 19.56 8.34 4.30
C CYS A 118 20.04 8.08 2.87
N ASP A 119 19.25 7.41 2.03
CA ASP A 119 19.62 7.08 0.66
C ASP A 119 19.31 8.24 -0.27
N LEU A 120 20.35 8.90 -0.76
CA LEU A 120 20.20 10.05 -1.67
C LEU A 120 19.59 9.65 -3.02
N GLN A 121 19.59 8.35 -3.36
CA GLN A 121 18.97 7.86 -4.60
C GLN A 121 17.46 7.64 -4.46
N SER A 122 16.94 7.60 -3.24
CA SER A 122 15.50 7.46 -3.04
C SER A 122 14.78 8.76 -3.39
N PRO A 123 13.62 8.66 -4.07
CA PRO A 123 12.83 9.85 -4.38
C PRO A 123 12.38 10.60 -3.13
N PRO A 124 12.21 11.94 -3.20
CA PRO A 124 11.80 12.73 -2.03
C PRO A 124 10.52 12.25 -1.35
N GLY A 125 9.55 11.75 -2.13
CA GLY A 125 8.30 11.22 -1.57
C GLY A 125 8.54 9.98 -0.72
N VAL A 126 9.43 9.09 -1.16
CA VAL A 126 9.79 7.89 -0.40
C VAL A 126 10.55 8.29 0.85
N GLN A 127 11.52 9.19 0.75
CA GLN A 127 12.30 9.66 1.89
C GLN A 127 11.41 10.31 2.95
N SER A 128 10.49 11.16 2.53
CA SER A 128 9.60 11.88 3.43
C SER A 128 8.67 10.92 4.20
N LEU A 129 8.07 9.97 3.50
CA LEU A 129 7.19 8.99 4.14
C LEU A 129 7.96 8.03 5.05
N ALA A 130 9.16 7.62 4.63
CA ALA A 130 10.02 6.79 5.48
C ALA A 130 10.35 7.52 6.78
N MET A 131 10.68 8.80 6.70
CA MET A 131 10.96 9.63 7.88
C MET A 131 9.76 9.72 8.82
N LYS A 132 8.58 10.01 8.28
CA LYS A 132 7.35 10.13 9.07
C LYS A 132 7.01 8.82 9.78
N LEU A 133 7.12 7.72 9.05
CA LEU A 133 6.79 6.41 9.59
C LEU A 133 7.82 5.96 10.63
N ALA A 134 9.11 6.16 10.37
CA ALA A 134 10.17 5.84 11.33
C ALA A 134 10.00 6.65 12.61
N CYS A 135 9.69 7.93 12.50
CA CYS A 135 9.45 8.79 13.64
C CYS A 135 8.26 8.29 14.48
N ARG A 136 7.19 7.90 13.82
CA ARG A 136 6.02 7.34 14.50
C ARG A 136 6.33 6.02 15.19
N MET A 137 7.05 5.13 14.52
CA MET A 137 7.44 3.83 15.10
C MET A 137 8.37 3.97 16.28
N SER A 138 9.24 4.98 16.29
CA SER A 138 10.19 5.18 17.40
C SER A 138 9.51 5.53 18.73
N ARG A 139 8.25 5.94 18.69
CA ARG A 139 7.48 6.27 19.90
C ARG A 139 6.92 5.05 20.61
N VAL A 140 7.04 3.88 19.99
CA VAL A 140 6.52 2.63 20.55
C VAL A 140 7.41 2.08 21.68
N GLN A 141 8.63 2.48 21.74
CA GLN A 141 9.61 2.00 22.74
C GLN A 141 9.36 2.58 24.13
#